data_e7256e7b040f6951f1d9076f8ad2cf95
#
_entry.id   e7256e7b040f6951f1d9076f8ad2cf95
#
_cell.length_a   1.000
_cell.length_b   1.000
_cell.length_c   1.000
_cell.angle_alpha   90.00
_cell.angle_beta   90.00
_cell.angle_gamma   90.00
#
_symmetry.space_group_name_H-M   'P 1'
#
loop_
_entity.id
_entity.type
_entity.pdbx_description
1 polymer ?
#
loop_
_entity_poly.entity_id
_entity_poly.type
_entity_poly.pdbx_seq_one_letter_code
_entity_poly.pdbx_strand_id
1 'polypeptide(L)'
;MDLWGNEDEDEYRARKRAEIFSSSYHFENYGMLENAIHRCRLCPLCDEGGRGPVLSTGPVDAPLMIVGEGPGGVEDEYGGPLVGPSGQLLDKALLSVGITRDHVYVTNIVKCRPRGNRTPTIAEGNECGRRWLAEEIRLLQPKVIIALGKVALRFFLGHDAGIIRSRGHWIDYKGIPVMPTFHPAYLLRQTGEGLKEAKWQVYYDLKAAKDRAAEAVP
;
A
#
# COMPACT_ATOMS: atom_id res chain seq x y z
N MET A 1 4.83 34.01 8.63
CA MET A 1 3.55 34.46 9.21
C MET A 1 2.95 35.54 8.32
N ASP A 2 1.66 35.42 8.00
CA ASP A 2 0.94 36.47 7.28
C ASP A 2 0.67 37.68 8.17
N LEU A 3 0.10 38.76 7.59
CA LEU A 3 -0.24 40.01 8.32
C LEU A 3 -1.25 39.84 9.45
N TRP A 4 -1.88 38.66 9.58
CA TRP A 4 -2.87 38.28 10.58
C TRP A 4 -2.33 37.31 11.62
N GLY A 5 -1.01 37.02 11.58
CA GLY A 5 -0.35 36.11 12.51
C GLY A 5 -0.61 34.63 12.24
N ASN A 6 -1.20 34.28 11.09
CA ASN A 6 -1.38 32.90 10.69
C ASN A 6 -0.04 32.30 10.25
N GLU A 7 0.20 31.09 10.65
CA GLU A 7 1.32 30.26 10.20
C GLU A 7 1.18 30.06 8.68
N ASP A 8 2.26 30.25 7.93
CA ASP A 8 2.27 29.95 6.51
C ASP A 8 2.09 28.43 6.30
N GLU A 9 1.52 28.04 5.16
CA GLU A 9 1.16 26.65 4.91
C GLU A 9 2.38 25.72 4.89
N ASP A 10 3.53 26.21 4.45
CA ASP A 10 4.77 25.45 4.45
C ASP A 10 5.37 25.33 5.86
N GLU A 11 5.29 26.35 6.70
CA GLU A 11 5.66 26.30 8.12
C GLU A 11 4.73 25.35 8.89
N TYR A 12 3.41 25.45 8.67
CA TYR A 12 2.42 24.51 9.23
C TYR A 12 2.73 23.07 8.84
N ARG A 13 2.99 22.80 7.56
CA ARG A 13 3.36 21.49 7.05
C ARG A 13 4.65 20.99 7.68
N ALA A 14 5.67 21.83 7.78
CA ALA A 14 6.96 21.47 8.38
C ALA A 14 6.81 21.12 9.87
N ARG A 15 6.05 21.93 10.61
CA ARG A 15 5.78 21.68 12.03
C ARG A 15 4.95 20.40 12.23
N LYS A 16 3.86 20.23 11.46
CA LYS A 16 3.05 19.01 11.51
C LYS A 16 3.85 17.77 11.09
N ARG A 17 4.75 17.91 10.12
CA ARG A 17 5.71 16.84 9.79
C ARG A 17 6.55 16.47 11.00
N ALA A 18 7.19 17.43 11.64
CA ALA A 18 8.06 17.17 12.80
C ALA A 18 7.28 16.51 13.95
N GLU A 19 6.05 16.96 14.22
CA GLU A 19 5.16 16.41 15.24
C GLU A 19 4.77 14.95 14.90
N ILE A 20 4.32 14.72 13.69
CA ILE A 20 3.80 13.42 13.22
C ILE A 20 4.93 12.38 13.03
N PHE A 21 6.14 12.81 12.67
CA PHE A 21 7.32 11.95 12.56
C PHE A 21 8.13 11.84 13.86
N SER A 22 7.70 12.53 14.94
CA SER A 22 8.25 12.18 16.26
C SER A 22 7.91 10.72 16.54
N SER A 23 8.91 9.94 16.95
CA SER A 23 8.84 8.48 17.11
C SER A 23 7.83 7.99 18.16
N SER A 24 7.12 8.89 18.82
CA SER A 24 6.19 8.62 19.92
C SER A 24 4.70 8.81 19.57
N TYR A 25 4.35 9.24 18.36
CA TYR A 25 2.94 9.48 18.03
C TYR A 25 2.30 8.26 17.38
N HIS A 26 1.42 7.60 18.11
CA HIS A 26 0.60 6.49 17.63
C HIS A 26 -0.88 6.84 17.72
N PHE A 27 -1.67 6.33 16.77
CA PHE A 27 -3.12 6.44 16.82
C PHE A 27 -3.69 5.40 17.78
N GLU A 28 -4.72 5.78 18.55
CA GLU A 28 -5.38 4.87 19.50
C GLU A 28 -6.20 3.79 18.79
N ASN A 29 -6.81 4.14 17.66
CA ASN A 29 -7.64 3.23 16.87
C ASN A 29 -7.61 3.56 15.39
N TYR A 30 -8.13 2.63 14.59
CA TYR A 30 -8.15 2.75 13.13
C TYR A 30 -8.96 3.95 12.62
N GLY A 31 -10.10 4.27 13.24
CA GLY A 31 -10.93 5.41 12.82
C GLY A 31 -10.21 6.76 12.96
N MET A 32 -9.40 6.93 14.02
CA MET A 32 -8.55 8.13 14.17
C MET A 32 -7.46 8.18 13.09
N LEU A 33 -6.83 7.06 12.79
CA LEU A 33 -5.85 6.95 11.71
C LEU A 33 -6.46 7.29 10.35
N GLU A 34 -7.60 6.70 10.01
CA GLU A 34 -8.31 6.92 8.76
C GLU A 34 -8.70 8.39 8.57
N ASN A 35 -9.25 9.04 9.60
CA ASN A 35 -9.56 10.46 9.59
C ASN A 35 -8.32 11.33 9.38
N ALA A 36 -7.18 10.96 9.96
CA ALA A 36 -5.92 11.67 9.78
C ALA A 36 -5.36 11.50 8.37
N ILE A 37 -5.45 10.30 7.79
CA ILE A 37 -5.08 10.04 6.38
C ILE A 37 -5.94 10.89 5.45
N HIS A 38 -7.26 10.89 5.65
CA HIS A 38 -8.20 11.63 4.79
C HIS A 38 -7.88 13.14 4.70
N ARG A 39 -7.38 13.72 5.80
CA ARG A 39 -7.01 15.15 5.89
C ARG A 39 -5.54 15.42 5.62
N CYS A 40 -4.77 14.41 5.20
CA CYS A 40 -3.33 14.54 5.04
C CYS A 40 -2.94 15.54 3.95
N ARG A 41 -2.00 16.45 4.30
CA ARG A 41 -1.34 17.41 3.39
C ARG A 41 0.16 17.50 3.66
N LEU A 42 0.79 16.38 4.08
CA LEU A 42 2.15 16.38 4.61
C LEU A 42 3.25 16.36 3.54
N CYS A 43 2.95 15.98 2.31
CA CYS A 43 3.94 15.84 1.26
C CYS A 43 3.43 16.41 -0.07
N PRO A 44 4.30 16.72 -1.04
CA PRO A 44 3.93 17.31 -2.32
C PRO A 44 2.91 16.50 -3.14
N LEU A 45 2.80 15.18 -2.93
CA LEU A 45 1.86 14.34 -3.68
C LEU A 45 0.39 14.80 -3.54
N CYS A 46 0.01 15.41 -2.40
CA CYS A 46 -1.35 15.92 -2.21
C CYS A 46 -1.68 17.11 -3.12
N ASP A 47 -0.67 17.80 -3.66
CA ASP A 47 -0.80 19.00 -4.50
C ASP A 47 -0.53 18.72 -5.99
N GLU A 48 -0.24 17.48 -6.37
CA GLU A 48 0.06 17.09 -7.75
C GLU A 48 -1.18 17.00 -8.67
N GLY A 49 -2.36 17.42 -8.18
CA GLY A 49 -3.58 17.51 -8.97
C GLY A 49 -4.52 16.31 -8.86
N GLY A 50 -4.29 15.42 -7.89
CA GLY A 50 -5.25 14.40 -7.47
C GLY A 50 -6.35 14.97 -6.57
N ARG A 51 -7.38 14.16 -6.28
CA ARG A 51 -8.52 14.53 -5.41
C ARG A 51 -8.17 14.45 -3.92
N GLY A 52 -6.98 13.97 -3.58
CA GLY A 52 -6.50 13.81 -2.22
C GLY A 52 -6.12 12.36 -1.88
N PRO A 53 -6.00 12.04 -0.59
CA PRO A 53 -5.67 10.68 -0.17
C PRO A 53 -6.78 9.68 -0.50
N VAL A 54 -6.40 8.58 -1.14
CA VAL A 54 -7.24 7.40 -1.35
C VAL A 54 -7.12 6.50 -0.12
N LEU A 55 -8.23 6.28 0.57
CA LEU A 55 -8.30 5.45 1.76
C LEU A 55 -8.20 3.98 1.42
N SER A 56 -7.79 3.19 2.39
CA SER A 56 -7.73 1.73 2.29
C SER A 56 -9.13 1.12 2.33
N THR A 57 -9.27 -0.14 1.87
CA THR A 57 -10.56 -0.84 1.83
C THR A 57 -10.43 -2.26 2.33
N GLY A 58 -11.54 -2.82 2.81
CA GLY A 58 -11.62 -4.18 3.34
C GLY A 58 -11.77 -4.24 4.86
N PRO A 59 -12.02 -5.43 5.43
CA PRO A 59 -12.20 -5.61 6.86
C PRO A 59 -10.91 -5.27 7.63
N VAL A 60 -11.03 -4.55 8.74
CA VAL A 60 -9.90 -4.17 9.60
C VAL A 60 -9.28 -5.36 10.35
N ASP A 61 -10.00 -6.46 10.46
CA ASP A 61 -9.58 -7.74 11.04
C ASP A 61 -9.18 -8.79 10.00
N ALA A 62 -9.06 -8.38 8.73
CA ALA A 62 -8.66 -9.28 7.66
C ALA A 62 -7.28 -9.91 7.95
N PRO A 63 -7.13 -11.24 7.83
CA PRO A 63 -5.85 -11.91 8.06
C PRO A 63 -4.81 -11.62 6.98
N LEU A 64 -5.26 -11.17 5.80
CA LEU A 64 -4.41 -10.83 4.67
C LEU A 64 -4.47 -9.32 4.38
N MET A 65 -3.30 -8.68 4.34
CA MET A 65 -3.16 -7.30 3.89
C MET A 65 -2.45 -7.25 2.53
N ILE A 66 -3.04 -6.57 1.57
CA ILE A 66 -2.46 -6.35 0.23
C ILE A 66 -1.96 -4.92 0.14
N VAL A 67 -0.69 -4.74 -0.20
CA VAL A 67 -0.03 -3.44 -0.29
C VAL A 67 0.43 -3.17 -1.71
N GLY A 68 -0.21 -2.19 -2.36
CA GLY A 68 0.17 -1.69 -3.68
C GLY A 68 1.16 -0.52 -3.63
N GLU A 69 1.44 0.07 -4.78
CA GLU A 69 2.36 1.20 -4.94
C GLU A 69 1.70 2.52 -4.54
N GLY A 70 0.62 2.88 -5.20
CA GLY A 70 -0.10 4.13 -5.04
C GLY A 70 -1.33 4.19 -5.94
N PRO A 71 -2.23 5.20 -5.76
CA PRO A 71 -3.42 5.36 -6.57
C PRO A 71 -3.08 5.72 -8.02
N GLY A 72 -3.81 5.13 -8.96
CA GLY A 72 -3.90 5.57 -10.35
C GLY A 72 -5.07 6.54 -10.57
N GLY A 73 -5.36 6.87 -11.84
CA GLY A 73 -6.45 7.80 -12.17
C GLY A 73 -7.82 7.31 -11.76
N VAL A 74 -8.10 6.03 -11.92
CA VAL A 74 -9.38 5.41 -11.55
C VAL A 74 -9.53 5.39 -10.03
N GLU A 75 -8.48 5.03 -9.30
CA GLU A 75 -8.46 5.00 -7.84
C GLU A 75 -8.67 6.40 -7.24
N ASP A 76 -8.04 7.42 -7.83
CA ASP A 76 -8.21 8.82 -7.44
C ASP A 76 -9.63 9.33 -7.69
N GLU A 77 -10.29 8.83 -8.74
CA GLU A 77 -11.67 9.19 -9.07
C GLU A 77 -12.70 8.50 -8.16
N TYR A 78 -12.53 7.20 -7.92
CA TYR A 78 -13.51 6.37 -7.20
C TYR A 78 -13.21 6.23 -5.70
N GLY A 79 -12.05 6.68 -5.24
CA GLY A 79 -11.71 6.75 -3.81
C GLY A 79 -11.29 5.42 -3.16
N GLY A 80 -11.00 4.37 -3.94
CA GLY A 80 -10.57 3.07 -3.41
C GLY A 80 -9.29 2.55 -4.05
N PRO A 81 -8.43 1.79 -3.34
CA PRO A 81 -7.19 1.25 -3.88
C PRO A 81 -7.46 0.06 -4.80
N LEU A 82 -6.71 -0.04 -5.90
CA LEU A 82 -6.77 -1.18 -6.83
C LEU A 82 -8.21 -1.47 -7.31
N VAL A 83 -8.94 -0.46 -7.77
CA VAL A 83 -10.30 -0.58 -8.36
C VAL A 83 -10.30 -0.46 -9.89
N GLY A 84 -9.22 0.05 -10.48
CA GLY A 84 -9.02 0.14 -11.92
C GLY A 84 -8.65 -1.20 -12.57
N PRO A 85 -8.12 -1.20 -13.81
CA PRO A 85 -7.75 -2.43 -14.53
C PRO A 85 -6.78 -3.35 -13.77
N SER A 86 -5.82 -2.79 -13.02
CA SER A 86 -4.93 -3.55 -12.14
C SER A 86 -5.69 -4.25 -11.01
N GLY A 87 -6.68 -3.58 -10.44
CA GLY A 87 -7.54 -4.13 -9.40
C GLY A 87 -8.42 -5.27 -9.92
N GLN A 88 -9.04 -5.11 -11.08
CA GLN A 88 -9.83 -6.16 -11.71
C GLN A 88 -9.00 -7.43 -11.99
N LEU A 89 -7.72 -7.27 -12.36
CA LEU A 89 -6.82 -8.40 -12.54
C LEU A 89 -6.43 -9.03 -11.18
N LEU A 90 -6.23 -8.21 -10.16
CA LEU A 90 -6.00 -8.70 -8.79
C LEU A 90 -7.20 -9.54 -8.30
N ASP A 91 -8.43 -9.05 -8.52
CA ASP A 91 -9.65 -9.77 -8.11
C ASP A 91 -9.74 -11.17 -8.76
N LYS A 92 -9.41 -11.26 -10.06
CA LYS A 92 -9.33 -12.55 -10.75
C LYS A 92 -8.23 -13.45 -10.17
N ALA A 93 -7.09 -12.90 -9.81
CA ALA A 93 -6.00 -13.65 -9.20
C ALA A 93 -6.36 -14.14 -7.78
N LEU A 94 -6.98 -13.29 -6.97
CA LEU A 94 -7.48 -13.67 -5.64
C LEU A 94 -8.54 -14.77 -5.74
N LEU A 95 -9.50 -14.61 -6.64
CA LEU A 95 -10.55 -15.61 -6.85
C LEU A 95 -9.99 -16.97 -7.29
N SER A 96 -8.90 -16.98 -8.07
CA SER A 96 -8.25 -18.23 -8.51
C SER A 96 -7.68 -19.06 -7.36
N VAL A 97 -7.38 -18.44 -6.22
CA VAL A 97 -6.96 -19.12 -4.98
C VAL A 97 -8.09 -19.18 -3.93
N GLY A 98 -9.32 -18.84 -4.32
CA GLY A 98 -10.51 -18.90 -3.46
C GLY A 98 -10.53 -17.81 -2.39
N ILE A 99 -10.06 -16.61 -2.71
CA ILE A 99 -10.14 -15.40 -1.87
C ILE A 99 -10.99 -14.35 -2.60
N THR A 100 -11.82 -13.61 -1.86
CA THR A 100 -12.55 -12.44 -2.36
C THR A 100 -12.10 -11.17 -1.64
N ARG A 101 -12.51 -10.01 -2.14
CA ARG A 101 -12.19 -8.70 -1.52
C ARG A 101 -12.64 -8.59 -0.07
N ASP A 102 -13.70 -9.27 0.30
CA ASP A 102 -14.27 -9.26 1.66
C ASP A 102 -13.38 -9.97 2.70
N HIS A 103 -12.31 -10.63 2.25
CA HIS A 103 -11.36 -11.35 3.11
C HIS A 103 -9.99 -10.72 3.15
N VAL A 104 -9.80 -9.57 2.50
CA VAL A 104 -8.51 -8.90 2.42
C VAL A 104 -8.62 -7.41 2.72
N TYR A 105 -7.66 -6.87 3.45
CA TYR A 105 -7.46 -5.43 3.59
C TYR A 105 -6.52 -4.95 2.49
N VAL A 106 -6.92 -3.93 1.73
CA VAL A 106 -6.17 -3.45 0.58
C VAL A 106 -5.76 -2.00 0.79
N THR A 107 -4.49 -1.73 0.59
CA THR A 107 -3.90 -0.40 0.77
C THR A 107 -2.76 -0.16 -0.22
N ASN A 108 -2.12 1.01 -0.13
CA ASN A 108 -0.97 1.41 -0.93
C ASN A 108 0.13 2.03 -0.04
N ILE A 109 1.37 2.02 -0.55
CA ILE A 109 2.51 2.70 0.07
C ILE A 109 2.24 4.21 0.16
N VAL A 110 1.87 4.86 -0.97
CA VAL A 110 1.47 6.27 -0.97
C VAL A 110 -0.04 6.38 -1.10
N LYS A 111 -0.62 7.35 -0.39
CA LYS A 111 -2.08 7.54 -0.35
C LYS A 111 -2.59 8.49 -1.44
N CYS A 112 -1.75 9.38 -1.95
CA CYS A 112 -2.11 10.34 -2.99
C CYS A 112 -1.58 9.89 -4.36
N ARG A 113 -2.31 10.25 -5.42
CA ARG A 113 -1.95 9.95 -6.80
C ARG A 113 -0.79 10.81 -7.28
N PRO A 114 0.37 10.24 -7.70
CA PRO A 114 1.42 11.01 -8.35
C PRO A 114 0.97 11.49 -9.74
N ARG A 115 1.40 12.70 -10.13
CA ARG A 115 1.06 13.30 -11.44
C ARG A 115 1.42 12.34 -12.58
N GLY A 116 0.47 12.13 -13.51
CA GLY A 116 0.66 11.24 -14.66
C GLY A 116 0.85 9.77 -14.29
N ASN A 117 0.49 9.35 -13.08
CA ASN A 117 0.71 8.00 -12.56
C ASN A 117 2.19 7.59 -12.56
N ARG A 118 3.11 8.55 -12.36
CA ARG A 118 4.53 8.23 -12.19
C ARG A 118 4.75 7.36 -10.95
N THR A 119 5.82 6.59 -10.96
CA THR A 119 6.26 5.89 -9.75
C THR A 119 6.62 6.92 -8.67
N PRO A 120 6.17 6.74 -7.41
CA PRO A 120 6.59 7.58 -6.29
C PRO A 120 8.11 7.51 -6.09
N THR A 121 8.71 8.64 -5.75
CA THR A 121 10.12 8.66 -5.34
C THR A 121 10.35 7.84 -4.07
N ILE A 122 11.60 7.49 -3.80
CA ILE A 122 11.97 6.77 -2.57
C ILE A 122 11.58 7.58 -1.33
N ALA A 123 11.79 8.89 -1.37
CA ALA A 123 11.45 9.79 -0.26
C ALA A 123 9.93 9.81 0.00
N GLU A 124 9.11 9.99 -1.04
CA GLU A 124 7.65 9.99 -0.94
C GLU A 124 7.12 8.65 -0.41
N GLY A 125 7.62 7.53 -0.94
CA GLY A 125 7.24 6.20 -0.47
C GLY A 125 7.63 5.95 1.00
N ASN A 126 8.83 6.35 1.39
CA ASN A 126 9.29 6.20 2.77
C ASN A 126 8.50 7.09 3.72
N GLU A 127 8.26 8.34 3.36
CA GLU A 127 7.52 9.29 4.19
C GLU A 127 6.08 8.82 4.42
N CYS A 128 5.35 8.59 3.34
CA CYS A 128 3.96 8.16 3.41
C CYS A 128 3.82 6.77 4.06
N GLY A 129 4.67 5.81 3.66
CA GLY A 129 4.62 4.45 4.17
C GLY A 129 4.97 4.35 5.65
N ARG A 130 6.01 5.05 6.14
CA ARG A 130 6.37 5.07 7.56
C ARG A 130 5.30 5.72 8.42
N ARG A 131 4.61 6.72 7.89
CA ARG A 131 3.58 7.43 8.64
C ARG A 131 2.25 6.71 8.67
N TRP A 132 1.78 6.24 7.52
CA TRP A 132 0.43 5.72 7.38
C TRP A 132 0.36 4.19 7.33
N LEU A 133 1.12 3.56 6.42
CA LEU A 133 1.10 2.11 6.28
C LEU A 133 1.65 1.40 7.53
N ALA A 134 2.71 1.93 8.16
CA ALA A 134 3.24 1.34 9.38
C ALA A 134 2.22 1.38 10.53
N GLU A 135 1.40 2.44 10.63
CA GLU A 135 0.32 2.53 11.61
C GLU A 135 -0.88 1.62 11.24
N GLU A 136 -1.23 1.51 9.96
CA GLU A 136 -2.21 0.51 9.52
C GLU A 136 -1.77 -0.90 9.95
N ILE A 137 -0.54 -1.28 9.67
CA ILE A 137 0.02 -2.59 10.06
C ILE A 137 0.02 -2.76 11.59
N ARG A 138 0.41 -1.73 12.35
CA ARG A 138 0.45 -1.77 13.82
C ARG A 138 -0.94 -1.96 14.43
N LEU A 139 -1.95 -1.28 13.89
CA LEU A 139 -3.31 -1.33 14.42
C LEU A 139 -4.06 -2.60 13.99
N LEU A 140 -3.87 -3.04 12.76
CA LEU A 140 -4.62 -4.15 12.18
C LEU A 140 -3.97 -5.51 12.45
N GLN A 141 -2.64 -5.57 12.65
CA GLN A 141 -1.89 -6.80 12.93
C GLN A 141 -2.23 -7.95 11.95
N PRO A 142 -2.10 -7.74 10.63
CA PRO A 142 -2.41 -8.79 9.67
C PRO A 142 -1.50 -10.01 9.89
N LYS A 143 -2.02 -11.21 9.64
CA LYS A 143 -1.22 -12.45 9.75
C LYS A 143 -0.18 -12.57 8.62
N VAL A 144 -0.53 -12.07 7.44
CA VAL A 144 0.33 -12.08 6.26
C VAL A 144 0.12 -10.79 5.46
N ILE A 145 1.20 -10.24 4.94
CA ILE A 145 1.19 -9.12 4.00
C ILE A 145 1.58 -9.61 2.61
N ILE A 146 0.87 -9.17 1.58
CA ILE A 146 1.20 -9.39 0.16
C ILE A 146 1.70 -8.06 -0.40
N ALA A 147 2.98 -8.00 -0.79
CA ALA A 147 3.62 -6.80 -1.33
C ALA A 147 3.60 -6.83 -2.87
N LEU A 148 2.82 -5.95 -3.50
CA LEU A 148 2.65 -5.90 -4.95
C LEU A 148 3.70 -5.01 -5.62
N GLY A 149 4.67 -5.62 -6.28
CA GLY A 149 5.65 -4.94 -7.11
C GLY A 149 6.84 -4.34 -6.35
N LYS A 150 7.71 -3.64 -7.10
CA LYS A 150 9.01 -3.16 -6.61
C LYS A 150 8.89 -2.11 -5.51
N VAL A 151 7.90 -1.22 -5.57
CA VAL A 151 7.76 -0.11 -4.61
C VAL A 151 7.37 -0.65 -3.23
N ALA A 152 6.38 -1.56 -3.18
CA ALA A 152 5.99 -2.24 -1.95
C ALA A 152 7.13 -3.10 -1.40
N LEU A 153 7.80 -3.89 -2.25
CA LEU A 153 8.98 -4.68 -1.86
C LEU A 153 10.05 -3.83 -1.19
N ARG A 154 10.41 -2.69 -1.79
CA ARG A 154 11.44 -1.78 -1.26
C ARG A 154 11.09 -1.24 0.12
N PHE A 155 9.83 -0.91 0.37
CA PHE A 155 9.39 -0.44 1.68
C PHE A 155 9.64 -1.50 2.76
N PHE A 156 9.28 -2.76 2.51
CA PHE A 156 9.43 -3.84 3.48
C PHE A 156 10.88 -4.29 3.68
N LEU A 157 11.70 -4.22 2.64
CA LEU A 157 13.14 -4.54 2.74
C LEU A 157 13.98 -3.38 3.29
N GLY A 158 13.53 -2.14 3.16
CA GLY A 158 14.32 -0.96 3.52
C GLY A 158 15.42 -0.59 2.51
N HIS A 159 15.57 -1.35 1.43
CA HIS A 159 16.54 -1.11 0.36
C HIS A 159 16.00 -1.54 -1.01
N ASP A 160 16.65 -1.13 -2.07
CA ASP A 160 16.25 -1.48 -3.43
C ASP A 160 16.58 -2.96 -3.74
N ALA A 161 15.59 -3.67 -4.27
CA ALA A 161 15.74 -5.06 -4.71
C ALA A 161 14.89 -5.33 -5.96
N GLY A 162 15.33 -6.29 -6.76
CA GLY A 162 14.64 -6.69 -7.97
C GLY A 162 13.45 -7.60 -7.67
N ILE A 163 12.24 -7.20 -8.04
CA ILE A 163 11.02 -7.98 -7.80
C ILE A 163 11.07 -9.39 -8.43
N ILE A 164 11.70 -9.54 -9.59
CA ILE A 164 11.82 -10.83 -10.28
C ILE A 164 12.56 -11.87 -9.43
N ARG A 165 13.58 -11.43 -8.67
CA ARG A 165 14.38 -12.33 -7.81
C ARG A 165 13.76 -12.50 -6.42
N SER A 166 12.99 -11.51 -5.96
CA SER A 166 12.48 -11.48 -4.58
C SER A 166 11.07 -12.07 -4.46
N ARG A 167 10.27 -12.09 -5.57
CA ARG A 167 8.94 -12.66 -5.51
C ARG A 167 8.98 -14.14 -5.10
N GLY A 168 7.97 -14.57 -4.38
CA GLY A 168 7.87 -15.96 -3.91
C GLY A 168 8.79 -16.30 -2.73
N HIS A 169 9.60 -15.38 -2.25
CA HIS A 169 10.47 -15.58 -1.08
C HIS A 169 9.97 -14.73 0.08
N TRP A 170 9.74 -15.37 1.20
CA TRP A 170 9.25 -14.71 2.41
C TRP A 170 10.24 -13.69 2.96
N ILE A 171 9.71 -12.53 3.37
CA ILE A 171 10.42 -11.47 4.08
C ILE A 171 9.79 -11.35 5.45
N ASP A 172 10.58 -11.08 6.49
CA ASP A 172 10.05 -10.70 7.79
C ASP A 172 9.95 -9.18 7.91
N TYR A 173 8.79 -8.68 8.31
CA TYR A 173 8.60 -7.28 8.67
C TYR A 173 8.04 -7.18 10.07
N LYS A 174 8.92 -6.97 11.05
CA LYS A 174 8.57 -6.85 12.47
C LYS A 174 7.76 -8.05 13.02
N GLY A 175 8.11 -9.24 12.60
CA GLY A 175 7.45 -10.48 12.97
C GLY A 175 6.27 -10.87 12.08
N ILE A 176 5.89 -10.04 11.12
CA ILE A 176 4.82 -10.35 10.16
C ILE A 176 5.44 -10.83 8.85
N PRO A 177 5.06 -12.04 8.37
CA PRO A 177 5.54 -12.55 7.08
C PRO A 177 4.97 -11.74 5.91
N VAL A 178 5.87 -11.34 5.00
CA VAL A 178 5.53 -10.59 3.77
C VAL A 178 5.84 -11.45 2.57
N MET A 179 4.88 -11.62 1.67
CA MET A 179 5.04 -12.29 0.38
C MET A 179 5.12 -11.25 -0.75
N PRO A 180 6.30 -11.02 -1.33
CA PRO A 180 6.42 -10.20 -2.52
C PRO A 180 5.89 -10.95 -3.74
N THR A 181 5.15 -10.24 -4.59
CA THR A 181 4.70 -10.76 -5.89
C THR A 181 4.64 -9.65 -6.93
N PHE A 182 4.35 -9.98 -8.18
CA PHE A 182 4.22 -8.98 -9.23
C PHE A 182 3.03 -8.05 -8.99
N HIS A 183 3.22 -6.77 -9.30
CA HIS A 183 2.10 -5.84 -9.38
C HIS A 183 1.21 -6.20 -10.59
N PRO A 184 -0.12 -6.18 -10.49
CA PRO A 184 -1.00 -6.52 -11.63
C PRO A 184 -0.71 -5.69 -12.89
N ALA A 185 -0.32 -4.42 -12.77
CA ALA A 185 0.09 -3.59 -13.90
C ALA A 185 1.29 -4.16 -14.68
N TYR A 186 2.14 -4.97 -14.07
CA TYR A 186 3.20 -5.68 -14.78
C TYR A 186 2.61 -6.74 -15.72
N LEU A 187 1.65 -7.53 -15.22
CA LEU A 187 0.98 -8.57 -16.01
C LEU A 187 0.19 -7.98 -17.19
N LEU A 188 -0.43 -6.80 -16.99
CA LEU A 188 -1.17 -6.10 -18.07
C LEU A 188 -0.28 -5.69 -19.25
N ARG A 189 1.04 -5.59 -19.03
CA ARG A 189 2.03 -5.27 -20.08
C ARG A 189 2.68 -6.51 -20.70
N GLN A 190 2.40 -7.70 -20.19
CA GLN A 190 2.94 -8.95 -20.72
C GLN A 190 2.01 -9.55 -21.76
N THR A 191 2.58 -10.37 -22.66
CA THR A 191 1.85 -11.12 -23.68
C THR A 191 2.42 -12.54 -23.82
N GLY A 192 1.67 -13.42 -24.51
CA GLY A 192 2.15 -14.77 -24.82
C GLY A 192 2.55 -15.62 -23.62
N GLU A 193 3.62 -16.37 -23.75
CA GLU A 193 4.13 -17.27 -22.69
C GLU A 193 4.59 -16.51 -21.44
N GLY A 194 5.17 -15.31 -21.59
CA GLY A 194 5.58 -14.48 -20.45
C GLY A 194 4.39 -14.07 -19.55
N LEU A 195 3.24 -13.78 -20.14
CA LEU A 195 2.02 -13.51 -19.37
C LEU A 195 1.53 -14.76 -18.64
N LYS A 196 1.57 -15.92 -19.32
CA LYS A 196 1.13 -17.19 -18.73
C LYS A 196 2.00 -17.55 -17.53
N GLU A 197 3.32 -17.47 -17.69
CA GLU A 197 4.28 -17.72 -16.60
C GLU A 197 4.06 -16.75 -15.43
N ALA A 198 3.96 -15.43 -15.68
CA ALA A 198 3.73 -14.44 -14.63
C ALA A 198 2.42 -14.69 -13.86
N LYS A 199 1.34 -15.13 -14.53
CA LYS A 199 0.08 -15.50 -13.88
C LYS A 199 0.25 -16.69 -12.94
N TRP A 200 0.96 -17.75 -13.36
CA TRP A 200 1.24 -18.89 -12.50
C TRP A 200 2.09 -18.51 -11.29
N GLN A 201 3.08 -17.66 -11.49
CA GLN A 201 3.92 -17.16 -10.41
C GLN A 201 3.09 -16.39 -9.37
N VAL A 202 2.21 -15.48 -9.81
CA VAL A 202 1.29 -14.77 -8.91
C VAL A 202 0.34 -15.72 -8.20
N TYR A 203 -0.20 -16.72 -8.92
CA TYR A 203 -1.07 -17.73 -8.31
C TYR A 203 -0.38 -18.46 -7.14
N TYR A 204 0.87 -18.95 -7.35
CA TYR A 204 1.59 -19.63 -6.29
C TYR A 204 1.96 -18.73 -5.12
N ASP A 205 2.31 -17.46 -5.37
CA ASP A 205 2.59 -16.49 -4.30
C ASP A 205 1.35 -16.22 -3.46
N LEU A 206 0.20 -16.00 -4.11
CA LEU A 206 -1.08 -15.77 -3.42
C LEU A 206 -1.55 -17.01 -2.66
N LYS A 207 -1.38 -18.21 -3.27
CA LYS A 207 -1.71 -19.47 -2.61
C LYS A 207 -0.88 -19.67 -1.35
N ALA A 208 0.43 -19.47 -1.43
CA ALA A 208 1.31 -19.59 -0.27
C ALA A 208 0.95 -18.58 0.84
N ALA A 209 0.59 -17.34 0.46
CA ALA A 209 0.14 -16.32 1.41
C ALA A 209 -1.18 -16.73 2.11
N LYS A 210 -2.15 -17.26 1.36
CA LYS A 210 -3.41 -17.78 1.90
C LYS A 210 -3.18 -18.92 2.88
N ASP A 211 -2.41 -19.93 2.44
CA ASP A 211 -2.16 -21.13 3.24
C ASP A 211 -1.49 -20.74 4.58
N ARG A 212 -0.49 -19.88 4.54
CA ARG A 212 0.19 -19.39 5.75
C ARG A 212 -0.72 -18.58 6.67
N ALA A 213 -1.62 -17.76 6.12
CA ALA A 213 -2.58 -17.02 6.93
C ALA A 213 -3.60 -17.92 7.62
N ALA A 214 -3.93 -19.06 7.02
CA ALA A 214 -4.82 -20.07 7.60
C ALA A 214 -4.13 -20.89 8.71
N GLU A 215 -2.83 -21.20 8.58
CA GLU A 215 -2.05 -21.93 9.58
C GLU A 215 -1.85 -21.14 10.88
N ALA A 216 -1.89 -19.81 10.83
CA ALA A 216 -1.74 -18.93 11.98
C ALA A 216 -3.02 -18.77 12.84
N VAL A 217 -4.00 -19.67 12.71
CA VAL A 217 -5.15 -19.77 13.62
C VAL A 217 -4.73 -20.63 14.81
N PRO A 218 -4.73 -20.09 16.06
CA PRO A 218 -4.45 -20.86 17.25
C PRO A 218 -5.52 -21.91 17.52
#